data_df9b698760b8c126cd0ae9c7e6531cc2
#
_entry.id   df9b698760b8c126cd0ae9c7e6531cc2
#
_cell.length_a   1.000
_cell.length_b   1.000
_cell.length_c   1.000
_cell.angle_alpha   90.00
_cell.angle_beta   90.00
_cell.angle_gamma   90.00
#
_symmetry.space_group_name_H-M   'P 1'
#
loop_
_entity.id
_entity.type
_entity.pdbx_description
1 polymer ?
#
loop_
_entity_poly.entity_id
_entity_poly.type
_entity_poly.pdbx_seq_one_letter_code
_entity_poly.pdbx_strand_id
1 'polypeptide(L)'
;LSLVGSEMCIRDRNEILDIIQEFVCDEEHTVLFSSHIIGDLERIADRIVFIRGGRIIFSEDTIELSETRAVAKFGEEDIPRISSEEYTGLRKTPFGCEALVTDRRAFAEKYPDIMLCNASVEDIIVFSSRGVK
;
A
#
# COMPACT_ATOMS: atom_id res chain seq x y z
N LEU A 1 1.74 -15.20 -18.31
CA LEU A 1 1.13 -14.40 -19.38
C LEU A 1 2.02 -13.22 -19.71
N SER A 2 2.63 -13.28 -20.88
CA SER A 2 3.48 -12.21 -21.35
C SER A 2 2.62 -11.16 -22.06
N LEU A 3 2.41 -10.03 -21.43
CA LEU A 3 1.75 -8.90 -22.08
C LEU A 3 2.78 -8.10 -22.83
N VAL A 4 2.71 -8.11 -24.14
CA VAL A 4 3.60 -7.35 -25.00
C VAL A 4 2.99 -5.97 -25.22
N GLY A 5 3.68 -4.96 -24.72
CA GLY A 5 3.26 -3.57 -24.87
C GLY A 5 2.80 -2.95 -23.57
N SER A 6 3.44 -1.86 -23.24
CA SER A 6 3.10 -1.05 -22.07
C SER A 6 1.82 -0.21 -22.26
N GLU A 7 1.24 -0.25 -23.45
CA GLU A 7 0.13 0.61 -23.83
C GLU A 7 -1.17 -0.15 -24.07
N MET A 8 -1.48 -1.09 -23.16
CA MET A 8 -2.78 -1.72 -23.19
C MET A 8 -3.84 -0.67 -22.84
N CYS A 9 -4.89 -0.56 -23.64
CA CYS A 9 -5.94 0.40 -23.33
C CYS A 9 -6.67 -0.02 -22.04
N ILE A 10 -7.23 0.96 -21.33
CA ILE A 10 -7.89 0.75 -20.04
C ILE A 10 -8.98 -0.31 -20.13
N ARG A 11 -9.74 -0.33 -21.23
CA ARG A 11 -10.81 -1.29 -21.44
C ARG A 11 -10.28 -2.73 -21.53
N ASP A 12 -9.23 -2.95 -22.33
CA ASP A 12 -8.63 -4.28 -22.51
C ASP A 12 -8.01 -4.78 -21.21
N ARG A 13 -7.39 -3.87 -20.47
CA ARG A 13 -6.78 -4.19 -19.17
C ARG A 13 -7.85 -4.63 -18.16
N ASN A 14 -8.97 -3.93 -18.12
CA ASN A 14 -10.07 -4.28 -17.23
C ASN A 14 -10.69 -5.64 -17.60
N GLU A 15 -10.81 -5.94 -18.89
CA GLU A 15 -11.30 -7.24 -19.35
C GLU A 15 -10.39 -8.39 -18.91
N ILE A 16 -9.06 -8.18 -18.99
CA ILE A 16 -8.10 -9.19 -18.52
C ILE A 16 -8.18 -9.37 -17.00
N LEU A 17 -8.31 -8.28 -16.25
CA LEU A 17 -8.46 -8.36 -14.81
C LEU A 17 -9.72 -9.13 -14.40
N ASP A 18 -10.82 -8.91 -15.10
CA ASP A 18 -12.07 -9.65 -14.86
C ASP A 18 -11.91 -11.14 -15.14
N ILE A 19 -11.19 -11.50 -16.21
CA ILE A 19 -10.89 -12.89 -16.54
C ILE A 19 -10.04 -13.55 -15.45
N ILE A 20 -9.02 -12.85 -14.97
CA ILE A 20 -8.16 -13.35 -13.89
C ILE A 20 -8.99 -13.57 -12.62
N GLN A 21 -9.85 -12.63 -12.30
CA GLN A 21 -10.69 -12.70 -11.10
C GLN A 21 -11.63 -13.90 -11.15
N GLU A 22 -12.25 -14.16 -12.29
CA GLU A 22 -13.08 -15.34 -12.49
C GLU A 22 -12.28 -16.64 -12.39
N PHE A 23 -11.06 -16.65 -12.93
CA PHE A 23 -10.20 -17.81 -12.93
C PHE A 23 -9.81 -18.27 -11.53
N VAL A 24 -9.63 -17.33 -10.60
CA VAL A 24 -9.21 -17.64 -9.22
C VAL A 24 -10.38 -17.86 -8.26
N CYS A 25 -11.61 -17.66 -8.71
CA CYS A 25 -12.81 -17.81 -7.85
C CYS A 25 -13.03 -19.22 -7.32
N ASP A 26 -12.56 -20.25 -8.01
CA ASP A 26 -12.81 -21.65 -7.65
C ASP A 26 -11.84 -22.20 -6.59
N GLU A 27 -10.95 -21.37 -6.06
CA GLU A 27 -9.95 -21.73 -5.06
C GLU A 27 -8.93 -22.79 -5.50
N GLU A 28 -9.11 -23.40 -6.65
CA GLU A 28 -8.17 -24.40 -7.17
C GLU A 28 -7.08 -23.78 -8.05
N HIS A 29 -7.25 -22.53 -8.44
CA HIS A 29 -6.32 -21.84 -9.31
C HIS A 29 -5.64 -20.67 -8.61
N THR A 30 -4.36 -20.50 -8.89
CA THR A 30 -3.58 -19.38 -8.39
C THR A 30 -2.92 -18.67 -9.57
N VAL A 31 -2.94 -17.34 -9.53
CA VAL A 31 -2.31 -16.51 -10.55
C VAL A 31 -1.24 -15.65 -9.90
N LEU A 32 -0.04 -15.69 -10.44
CA LEU A 32 1.03 -14.78 -10.08
C LEU A 32 1.26 -13.84 -11.25
N PHE A 33 1.16 -12.54 -11.01
CA PHE A 33 1.44 -11.55 -12.04
C PHE A 33 2.16 -10.35 -11.45
N SER A 34 2.87 -9.61 -12.29
CA SER A 34 3.52 -8.38 -11.87
C SER A 34 2.95 -7.20 -12.66
N SER A 35 2.83 -6.08 -11.99
CA SER A 35 2.33 -4.85 -12.59
C SER A 35 2.97 -3.64 -11.91
N HIS A 36 3.17 -2.58 -12.67
CA HIS A 36 3.53 -1.28 -12.11
C HIS A 36 2.29 -0.39 -11.93
N ILE A 37 1.11 -0.90 -12.30
CA ILE A 37 -0.17 -0.20 -12.13
C ILE A 37 -0.80 -0.68 -10.83
N ILE A 38 -0.64 0.09 -9.79
CA ILE A 38 -1.03 -0.29 -8.43
C ILE A 38 -2.53 -0.49 -8.29
N GLY A 39 -3.33 0.29 -9.01
CA GLY A 39 -4.78 0.13 -8.98
C GLY A 39 -5.26 -1.26 -9.42
N ASP A 40 -4.55 -1.89 -10.36
CA ASP A 40 -4.86 -3.24 -10.80
C ASP A 40 -4.61 -4.26 -9.68
N LEU A 41 -3.52 -4.06 -8.94
CA LEU A 41 -3.17 -4.92 -7.80
C LEU A 41 -4.19 -4.80 -6.67
N GLU A 42 -4.59 -3.58 -6.34
CA GLU A 42 -5.59 -3.35 -5.30
C GLU A 42 -6.93 -4.00 -5.63
N ARG A 43 -7.27 -4.03 -6.91
CA ARG A 43 -8.55 -4.54 -7.36
C ARG A 43 -8.69 -6.05 -7.23
N ILE A 44 -7.65 -6.82 -7.55
CA ILE A 44 -7.77 -8.27 -7.68
C ILE A 44 -6.80 -9.09 -6.85
N ALA A 45 -5.73 -8.50 -6.33
CA ALA A 45 -4.72 -9.26 -5.62
C ALA A 45 -5.14 -9.53 -4.17
N ASP A 46 -4.99 -10.77 -3.74
CA ASP A 46 -5.17 -11.17 -2.35
C ASP A 46 -3.90 -10.93 -1.53
N ARG A 47 -2.76 -11.01 -2.19
CA ARG A 47 -1.46 -10.82 -1.56
C ARG A 47 -0.56 -9.98 -2.47
N ILE A 48 0.12 -9.03 -1.87
CA ILE A 48 1.02 -8.13 -2.59
C ILE A 48 2.44 -8.31 -2.07
N VAL A 49 3.37 -8.45 -3.03
CA VAL A 49 4.79 -8.49 -2.75
C VAL A 49 5.43 -7.26 -3.40
N PHE A 50 6.07 -6.42 -2.61
CA PHE A 50 6.77 -5.26 -3.11
C PHE A 50 8.28 -5.54 -3.16
N ILE A 51 8.83 -5.43 -4.36
CA ILE A 51 10.25 -5.68 -4.62
C ILE A 51 10.92 -4.38 -5.05
N ARG A 52 12.04 -4.06 -4.43
CA ARG A 52 12.84 -2.89 -4.78
C ARG A 52 14.32 -3.19 -4.59
N GLY A 53 15.13 -2.86 -5.60
CA GLY A 53 16.58 -3.06 -5.52
C GLY A 53 16.97 -4.51 -5.29
N GLY A 54 16.23 -5.48 -5.88
CA GLY A 54 16.50 -6.89 -5.72
C GLY A 54 16.09 -7.46 -4.36
N ARG A 55 15.36 -6.71 -3.56
CA ARG A 55 14.92 -7.14 -2.22
C ARG A 55 13.42 -7.07 -2.08
N ILE A 56 12.86 -7.98 -1.30
CA ILE A 56 11.45 -7.94 -0.92
C ILE A 56 11.31 -6.95 0.24
N ILE A 57 10.61 -5.85 -0.01
CA ILE A 57 10.36 -4.82 1.00
C ILE A 57 9.22 -5.26 1.92
N PHE A 58 8.13 -5.79 1.35
CA PHE A 58 7.08 -6.44 2.11
C PHE A 58 6.39 -7.51 1.28
N SER A 59 5.74 -8.45 1.97
CA SER A 59 4.91 -9.50 1.38
C SER A 59 3.77 -9.75 2.34
N GLU A 60 2.60 -9.21 2.06
CA GLU A 60 1.46 -9.24 2.98
C GLU A 60 0.14 -9.34 2.24
N ASP A 61 -0.89 -9.84 2.93
CA ASP A 61 -2.25 -9.87 2.42
C ASP A 61 -2.80 -8.45 2.29
N THR A 62 -3.58 -8.21 1.23
CA THR A 62 -4.16 -6.88 1.00
C THR A 62 -5.10 -6.43 2.11
N ILE A 63 -5.85 -7.37 2.67
CA ILE A 63 -6.75 -7.08 3.79
C ILE A 63 -5.93 -6.68 5.02
N GLU A 64 -4.90 -7.43 5.33
CA GLU A 64 -4.02 -7.15 6.46
C GLU A 64 -3.33 -5.80 6.33
N LEU A 65 -2.86 -5.46 5.12
CA LEU A 65 -2.29 -4.15 4.84
C LEU A 65 -3.28 -3.02 5.14
N SER A 66 -4.52 -3.18 4.69
CA SER A 66 -5.54 -2.14 4.88
C SER A 66 -5.97 -1.98 6.33
N GLU A 67 -5.93 -3.05 7.12
CA GLU A 67 -6.32 -3.05 8.53
C GLU A 67 -5.21 -2.53 9.45
N THR A 68 -3.96 -2.80 9.12
CA THR A 68 -2.83 -2.48 10.00
C THR A 68 -2.15 -1.15 9.66
N ARG A 69 -2.25 -0.69 8.42
CA ARG A 69 -1.62 0.55 7.97
C ARG A 69 -2.61 1.69 7.93
N ALA A 70 -2.10 2.88 8.19
CA ALA A 70 -2.87 4.12 8.07
C ALA A 70 -1.92 5.27 7.76
N VAL A 71 -2.46 6.33 7.17
CA VAL A 71 -1.71 7.57 6.99
C VAL A 71 -2.11 8.50 8.13
N ALA A 72 -1.16 8.84 8.98
CA ALA A 72 -1.36 9.81 10.04
C ALA A 72 -1.12 11.22 9.52
N LYS A 73 -2.01 12.13 9.87
CA LYS A 73 -1.88 13.55 9.53
C LYS A 73 -1.75 14.38 10.79
N PHE A 74 -0.67 15.12 10.89
CA PHE A 74 -0.36 15.89 12.09
C PHE A 74 0.47 17.12 11.74
N GLY A 75 0.64 18.03 12.71
CA GLY A 75 1.49 19.22 12.54
C GLY A 75 2.94 18.93 12.88
N GLU A 76 3.84 19.83 12.48
CA GLU A 76 5.26 19.69 12.79
C GLU A 76 5.53 19.66 14.30
N GLU A 77 4.67 20.30 15.09
CA GLU A 77 4.76 20.32 16.55
C GLU A 77 4.56 18.95 17.18
N ASP A 78 3.92 18.02 16.48
CA ASP A 78 3.70 16.67 16.96
C ASP A 78 4.86 15.70 16.66
N ILE A 79 5.79 16.09 15.78
CA ILE A 79 6.92 15.22 15.41
C ILE A 79 7.72 14.74 16.62
N PRO A 80 8.13 15.62 17.56
CA PRO A 80 8.90 15.18 18.73
C PRO A 80 8.12 14.27 19.67
N ARG A 81 6.79 14.35 19.63
CA ARG A 81 5.91 13.55 20.49
C ARG A 81 5.76 12.12 20.00
N ILE A 82 5.89 11.90 18.69
CA ILE A 82 5.70 10.59 18.07
C ILE A 82 7.05 9.90 17.90
N SER A 83 7.14 8.65 18.35
CA SER A 83 8.35 7.86 18.20
C SER A 83 8.61 7.55 16.72
N SER A 84 9.87 7.68 16.28
CA SER A 84 10.26 7.39 14.91
C SER A 84 10.06 5.91 14.53
N GLU A 85 9.88 5.04 15.50
CA GLU A 85 9.62 3.61 15.27
C GLU A 85 8.15 3.34 14.93
N GLU A 86 7.27 4.28 15.23
CA GLU A 86 5.82 4.12 15.05
C GLU A 86 5.33 4.50 13.65
N TYR A 87 6.18 5.15 12.86
CA TYR A 87 5.83 5.56 11.50
C TYR A 87 7.00 5.36 10.53
N THR A 88 6.67 5.38 9.25
CA THR A 88 7.64 5.25 8.16
C THR A 88 7.38 6.30 7.11
N GLY A 89 8.45 6.89 6.56
CA GLY A 89 8.36 7.74 5.40
C GLY A 89 7.67 9.08 5.63
N LEU A 90 8.08 9.80 6.66
CA LEU A 90 7.54 11.13 6.94
C LEU A 90 7.61 12.05 5.72
N ARG A 91 6.49 12.67 5.38
CA ARG A 91 6.38 13.62 4.29
C ARG A 91 5.80 14.94 4.80
N LYS A 92 6.48 16.03 4.50
CA LYS A 92 5.99 17.36 4.84
C LYS A 92 5.16 17.93 3.69
N THR A 93 4.01 18.50 4.02
CA THR A 93 3.10 19.13 3.07
C THR A 93 2.85 20.58 3.50
N PRO A 94 2.27 21.43 2.61
CA PRO A 94 1.88 22.79 3.01
C PRO A 94 0.87 22.82 4.16
N PHE A 95 0.16 21.71 4.40
CA PHE A 95 -0.86 21.63 5.44
C PHE A 95 -0.40 20.90 6.70
N GLY A 96 0.86 20.47 6.76
CA GLY A 96 1.41 19.75 7.89
C GLY A 96 2.25 18.57 7.47
N CYS A 97 2.19 17.50 8.25
CA CYS A 97 2.97 16.29 7.99
C CYS A 97 2.07 15.09 7.78
N GLU A 98 2.56 14.15 6.99
CA GLU A 98 1.92 12.86 6.77
C GLU A 98 2.96 11.76 6.95
N ALA A 99 2.57 10.66 7.57
CA ALA A 99 3.44 9.51 7.74
C ALA A 99 2.64 8.22 7.73
N LEU A 100 3.26 7.14 7.27
CA LEU A 100 2.62 5.83 7.27
C LEU A 100 2.80 5.18 8.65
N VAL A 101 1.68 4.90 9.29
CA VAL A 101 1.66 4.20 10.57
C VAL A 101 1.67 2.69 10.30
N THR A 102 2.54 1.97 11.00
CA THR A 102 2.72 0.53 10.82
C THR A 102 1.78 -0.31 11.66
N ASP A 103 1.26 0.23 12.76
CA ASP A 103 0.26 -0.41 13.60
C ASP A 103 -0.83 0.62 13.93
N ARG A 104 -1.85 0.63 13.10
CA ARG A 104 -2.96 1.56 13.20
C ARG A 104 -3.63 1.56 14.57
N ARG A 105 -3.88 0.37 15.09
CA ARG A 105 -4.61 0.20 16.35
C ARG A 105 -3.83 0.75 17.55
N ALA A 106 -2.57 0.34 17.66
CA ALA A 106 -1.71 0.81 18.75
C ALA A 106 -1.49 2.32 18.68
N PHE A 107 -1.32 2.84 17.45
CA PHE A 107 -1.13 4.27 17.25
C PHE A 107 -2.37 5.06 17.65
N ALA A 108 -3.56 4.59 17.27
CA ALA A 108 -4.82 5.26 17.62
C ALA A 108 -5.07 5.29 19.14
N GLU A 109 -4.68 4.23 19.83
CA GLU A 109 -4.79 4.18 21.29
C GLU A 109 -3.83 5.14 21.97
N LYS A 110 -2.61 5.27 21.43
CA LYS A 110 -1.57 6.14 22.00
C LYS A 110 -1.76 7.61 21.66
N TYR A 111 -2.23 7.91 20.47
CA TYR A 111 -2.42 9.27 19.96
C TYR A 111 -3.86 9.48 19.46
N PRO A 112 -4.86 9.51 20.35
CA PRO A 112 -6.26 9.59 19.90
C PRO A 112 -6.63 10.92 19.25
N ASP A 113 -5.81 11.94 19.42
CA ASP A 113 -6.02 13.27 18.85
C ASP A 113 -5.45 13.43 17.42
N ILE A 114 -4.65 12.46 16.96
CA ILE A 114 -4.07 12.50 15.61
C ILE A 114 -5.02 11.82 14.62
N MET A 115 -5.27 12.53 13.50
CA MET A 115 -6.12 12.01 12.44
C MET A 115 -5.45 10.86 11.72
N LEU A 116 -6.16 9.75 11.58
CA LEU A 116 -5.73 8.60 10.79
C LEU A 116 -6.65 8.42 9.59
N CYS A 117 -6.05 8.31 8.42
CA CYS A 117 -6.77 8.03 7.18
C CYS A 117 -6.42 6.64 6.68
N ASN A 118 -7.32 6.03 5.93
CA ASN A 118 -7.04 4.75 5.31
C ASN A 118 -5.86 4.90 4.33
N ALA A 119 -4.94 3.94 4.40
CA ALA A 119 -3.79 3.90 3.49
C ALA A 119 -4.12 2.99 2.30
N SER A 120 -3.94 3.53 1.09
CA SER A 120 -4.01 2.71 -0.12
C SER A 120 -2.69 1.94 -0.29
N VAL A 121 -2.70 0.94 -1.16
CA VAL A 121 -1.46 0.22 -1.48
C VAL A 121 -0.42 1.20 -2.06
N GLU A 122 -0.87 2.17 -2.87
CA GLU A 122 0.01 3.20 -3.40
C GLU A 122 0.68 4.01 -2.28
N ASP A 123 -0.11 4.44 -1.29
CA ASP A 123 0.43 5.15 -0.13
C ASP A 123 1.48 4.30 0.59
N ILE A 124 1.19 3.03 0.83
CA ILE A 124 2.09 2.12 1.52
C ILE A 124 3.41 1.99 0.75
N ILE A 125 3.35 1.83 -0.56
CA ILE A 125 4.55 1.73 -1.41
C ILE A 125 5.36 3.04 -1.38
N VAL A 126 4.71 4.17 -1.53
CA VAL A 126 5.38 5.47 -1.56
C VAL A 126 6.08 5.76 -0.22
N PHE A 127 5.38 5.57 0.90
CA PHE A 127 5.96 5.83 2.21
C PHE A 127 7.04 4.79 2.58
N SER A 128 6.85 3.53 2.22
CA SER A 128 7.85 2.49 2.46
C SER A 128 9.13 2.76 1.66
N SER A 129 9.00 3.29 0.45
CA SER A 129 10.14 3.69 -0.37
C SER A 129 10.93 4.84 0.23
N ARG A 130 10.27 5.75 0.92
CA ARG A 130 10.93 6.89 1.60
C ARG A 130 11.63 6.47 2.88
N GLY A 131 11.10 5.47 3.57
CA GLY A 131 11.67 4.94 4.80
C GLY A 131 12.90 4.08 4.60
N VAL A 132 13.10 3.58 3.39
CA VAL A 132 14.26 2.75 3.03
C VAL A 132 15.31 3.66 2.38
N LYS A 133 16.29 4.04 3.13
CA LYS A 133 17.43 4.81 2.63
C LYS A 133 18.63 3.90 2.42
#